data_a759e72c7eca2b714fa5e2885b7c730a
#
_entry.id   a759e72c7eca2b714fa5e2885b7c730a
#
_cell.length_a   1.000
_cell.length_b   1.000
_cell.length_c   1.000
_cell.angle_alpha   90.00
_cell.angle_beta   90.00
_cell.angle_gamma   90.00
#
_symmetry.space_group_name_H-M   'P 1'
#
loop_
_entity.id
_entity.type
_entity.pdbx_description
1 polymer ?
#
loop_
_entity_poly.entity_id
_entity_poly.type
_entity_poly.pdbx_seq_one_letter_code
_entity_poly.pdbx_strand_id
1 'polypeptide(L)'
;HTRWATHGAPTERNAHPHATSRVAVVHNGIIENHAELRAELEAQGALFETETDTETFVRLLDKLLADGAEPVAAFAAALKRVHGAFAIAAVFAGHPRLLCGARQGAPLAVGFGDGEMFVGSDALALAPLTRRIAYLLEGDWVALTEDGARFFDAQDVPVEREIVQTAVSGAVVGKGNYRHFMEKELHEHPAVLGDTLRQYLDPRTLEVRLPRLPFDPAKLPRLTLSACGSAFLAAHVGRYWIEKLARIPCDIDVASELRYRDPPLAEGGGAILVSQSGETADTMAALRLLKAGGQRILSVVNVPESTMARESDAAVLTVAGPEIGVASTKAFTAQLAVLACLAVGFGRARRELSTLDEGKLTEALLALPSHAAEVLEQDAQIRDLAAEVAKARDVLFLGRGSLFPIAMEGALKLKEISYIHAEGYAAGEMKHGPIALIDEQVPVIALCPSGPLFEKTASNLQEAAARGGRIMAFTDAEGAPALRRFAEKVIVLPTIGAFSTPILYAIPVQLLAYHVAVLKGTDVDQPRNLAKSVTVE
;
A
#
# COMPACT_ATOMS: atom_id res chain seq x y z
N HIS A 1 -12.74 14.56 -7.86
CA HIS A 1 -12.18 13.33 -8.41
C HIS A 1 -10.70 13.53 -8.76
N THR A 2 -9.82 12.66 -8.27
CA THR A 2 -8.41 12.62 -8.65
C THR A 2 -8.25 11.50 -9.67
N ARG A 3 -7.82 11.86 -10.89
CA ARG A 3 -7.76 10.91 -12.01
C ARG A 3 -6.40 10.20 -12.05
N TRP A 4 -6.41 8.87 -12.13
CA TRP A 4 -5.29 8.08 -12.63
C TRP A 4 -5.48 7.92 -14.14
N ALA A 5 -4.66 8.59 -14.95
CA ALA A 5 -4.84 8.61 -16.41
C ALA A 5 -4.44 7.26 -17.03
N THR A 6 -5.41 6.42 -17.37
CA THR A 6 -5.21 5.18 -18.13
C THR A 6 -5.40 5.42 -19.63
N HIS A 7 -6.39 6.24 -20.01
CA HIS A 7 -6.70 6.61 -21.39
C HIS A 7 -6.76 8.14 -21.53
N GLY A 8 -6.02 8.67 -22.50
CA GLY A 8 -5.87 10.11 -22.73
C GLY A 8 -4.93 10.80 -21.74
N ALA A 9 -4.18 11.79 -22.22
CA ALA A 9 -3.21 12.55 -21.42
C ALA A 9 -3.87 13.25 -20.22
N PRO A 10 -3.14 13.51 -19.10
CA PRO A 10 -3.67 14.22 -17.93
C PRO A 10 -3.77 15.73 -18.22
N THR A 11 -4.77 16.10 -19.02
CA THR A 11 -5.12 17.47 -19.38
C THR A 11 -6.45 17.85 -18.77
N GLU A 12 -6.73 19.15 -18.68
CA GLU A 12 -8.03 19.66 -18.20
C GLU A 12 -9.19 19.13 -19.05
N ARG A 13 -9.02 18.99 -20.37
CA ARG A 13 -10.01 18.44 -21.29
C ARG A 13 -10.40 16.99 -20.97
N ASN A 14 -9.44 16.20 -20.50
CA ASN A 14 -9.63 14.80 -20.12
C ASN A 14 -9.96 14.62 -18.63
N ALA A 15 -10.18 15.70 -17.88
CA ALA A 15 -10.50 15.64 -16.46
C ALA A 15 -11.99 15.32 -16.21
N HIS A 16 -12.28 14.67 -15.09
CA HIS A 16 -13.66 14.45 -14.64
C HIS A 16 -14.29 15.72 -14.04
N PRO A 17 -15.61 15.88 -14.09
CA PRO A 17 -16.58 14.96 -14.70
C PRO A 17 -16.61 15.05 -16.23
N HIS A 18 -16.90 13.94 -16.90
CA HIS A 18 -17.33 13.99 -18.30
C HIS A 18 -18.84 14.19 -18.35
N ALA A 19 -19.32 15.06 -19.24
CA ALA A 19 -20.72 15.45 -19.23
C ALA A 19 -21.27 15.68 -20.64
N THR A 20 -22.59 15.53 -20.76
CA THR A 20 -23.43 16.03 -21.84
C THR A 20 -24.47 17.01 -21.29
N SER A 21 -25.40 17.45 -22.10
CA SER A 21 -26.55 18.25 -21.61
C SER A 21 -27.51 17.48 -20.70
N ARG A 22 -27.44 16.13 -20.65
CA ARG A 22 -28.38 15.26 -19.92
C ARG A 22 -27.76 14.57 -18.73
N VAL A 23 -26.47 14.28 -18.74
CA VAL A 23 -25.79 13.46 -17.70
C VAL A 23 -24.37 13.93 -17.46
N ALA A 24 -23.91 13.81 -16.21
CA ALA A 24 -22.51 13.97 -15.84
C ALA A 24 -22.04 12.75 -15.04
N VAL A 25 -20.83 12.28 -15.35
CA VAL A 25 -20.26 11.05 -14.79
C VAL A 25 -18.86 11.28 -14.27
N VAL A 26 -18.55 10.68 -13.13
CA VAL A 26 -17.20 10.43 -12.67
C VAL A 26 -16.96 8.92 -12.64
N HIS A 27 -15.73 8.52 -12.96
CA HIS A 27 -15.34 7.12 -13.10
C HIS A 27 -13.94 6.90 -12.53
N ASN A 28 -13.79 5.85 -11.78
CA ASN A 28 -12.51 5.32 -11.34
C ASN A 28 -12.41 3.89 -11.86
N GLY A 29 -11.40 3.58 -12.68
CA GLY A 29 -11.26 2.27 -13.29
C GLY A 29 -10.91 2.33 -14.78
N ILE A 30 -11.16 1.22 -15.46
CA ILE A 30 -10.94 1.05 -16.90
C ILE A 30 -12.17 0.36 -17.52
N ILE A 31 -12.71 0.95 -18.58
CA ILE A 31 -13.72 0.33 -19.43
C ILE A 31 -12.98 -0.30 -20.61
N GLU A 32 -12.74 -1.60 -20.55
CA GLU A 32 -11.89 -2.34 -21.50
C GLU A 32 -12.43 -2.33 -22.93
N ASN A 33 -13.74 -2.46 -23.10
CA ASN A 33 -14.40 -2.45 -24.41
C ASN A 33 -14.76 -1.05 -24.92
N HIS A 34 -14.14 0.02 -24.36
CA HIS A 34 -14.46 1.41 -24.73
C HIS A 34 -14.25 1.70 -26.24
N ALA A 35 -13.22 1.09 -26.86
CA ALA A 35 -12.93 1.33 -28.28
C ALA A 35 -14.04 0.80 -29.21
N GLU A 36 -14.58 -0.38 -28.92
CA GLU A 36 -15.69 -0.98 -29.66
C GLU A 36 -16.98 -0.16 -29.52
N LEU A 37 -17.31 0.20 -28.26
CA LEU A 37 -18.47 1.02 -27.95
C LEU A 37 -18.36 2.42 -28.57
N ARG A 38 -17.18 3.00 -28.57
CA ARG A 38 -16.90 4.29 -29.21
C ARG A 38 -17.16 4.23 -30.70
N ALA A 39 -16.61 3.23 -31.39
CA ALA A 39 -16.82 3.06 -32.84
C ALA A 39 -18.32 2.87 -33.18
N GLU A 40 -19.05 2.11 -32.37
CA GLU A 40 -20.51 1.93 -32.53
C GLU A 40 -21.25 3.25 -32.38
N LEU A 41 -20.95 4.02 -31.33
CA LEU A 41 -21.62 5.30 -31.05
C LEU A 41 -21.28 6.38 -32.10
N GLU A 42 -20.02 6.43 -32.58
CA GLU A 42 -19.59 7.32 -33.68
C GLU A 42 -20.35 6.98 -34.97
N ALA A 43 -20.52 5.69 -35.30
CA ALA A 43 -21.33 5.26 -36.44
C ALA A 43 -22.80 5.68 -36.32
N GLN A 44 -23.30 5.91 -35.12
CA GLN A 44 -24.65 6.42 -34.83
C GLN A 44 -24.70 7.95 -34.68
N GLY A 45 -23.58 8.65 -34.99
CA GLY A 45 -23.49 10.11 -35.00
C GLY A 45 -23.08 10.76 -33.69
N ALA A 46 -22.60 9.99 -32.69
CA ALA A 46 -22.07 10.58 -31.46
C ALA A 46 -20.73 11.28 -31.74
N LEU A 47 -20.56 12.47 -31.18
CA LEU A 47 -19.32 13.23 -31.25
C LEU A 47 -18.57 13.08 -29.93
N PHE A 48 -17.29 12.73 -30.01
CA PHE A 48 -16.39 12.61 -28.87
C PHE A 48 -15.46 13.80 -28.79
N GLU A 49 -15.26 14.32 -27.60
CA GLU A 49 -14.43 15.49 -27.33
C GLU A 49 -13.13 15.13 -26.66
N THR A 50 -13.05 13.97 -26.02
CA THR A 50 -11.89 13.51 -25.24
C THR A 50 -11.38 12.15 -25.74
N GLU A 51 -10.24 11.75 -25.21
CA GLU A 51 -9.61 10.45 -25.51
C GLU A 51 -9.90 9.40 -24.41
N THR A 52 -10.80 9.73 -23.48
CA THR A 52 -11.03 8.90 -22.30
C THR A 52 -12.06 7.79 -22.57
N ASP A 53 -11.87 6.67 -21.92
CA ASP A 53 -12.84 5.57 -21.85
C ASP A 53 -14.13 6.00 -21.13
N THR A 54 -14.01 6.90 -20.15
CA THR A 54 -15.15 7.46 -19.41
C THR A 54 -16.15 8.17 -20.33
N GLU A 55 -15.69 8.93 -21.32
CA GLU A 55 -16.58 9.60 -22.25
C GLU A 55 -17.43 8.61 -23.05
N THR A 56 -16.90 7.41 -23.31
CA THR A 56 -17.68 6.36 -23.98
C THR A 56 -18.91 5.96 -23.17
N PHE A 57 -18.75 5.79 -21.85
CA PHE A 57 -19.89 5.53 -20.98
C PHE A 57 -20.90 6.69 -20.94
N VAL A 58 -20.39 7.92 -20.88
CA VAL A 58 -21.25 9.13 -20.89
C VAL A 58 -22.07 9.19 -22.18
N ARG A 59 -21.45 8.98 -23.34
CA ARG A 59 -22.16 9.01 -24.65
C ARG A 59 -23.14 7.86 -24.80
N LEU A 60 -22.84 6.67 -24.29
CA LEU A 60 -23.76 5.54 -24.23
C LEU A 60 -25.00 5.87 -23.39
N LEU A 61 -24.77 6.43 -22.20
CA LEU A 61 -25.87 6.80 -21.28
C LEU A 61 -26.69 7.95 -21.84
N ASP A 62 -26.07 8.98 -22.44
CA ASP A 62 -26.74 10.10 -23.09
C ASP A 62 -27.66 9.63 -24.24
N LYS A 63 -27.19 8.65 -25.05
CA LYS A 63 -27.98 8.05 -26.11
C LYS A 63 -29.23 7.35 -25.56
N LEU A 64 -29.08 6.51 -24.54
CA LEU A 64 -30.22 5.80 -23.94
C LEU A 64 -31.28 6.79 -23.38
N LEU A 65 -30.81 7.87 -22.77
CA LEU A 65 -31.68 8.97 -22.30
C LEU A 65 -32.37 9.70 -23.47
N ALA A 66 -31.64 9.95 -24.58
CA ALA A 66 -32.20 10.57 -25.77
C ALA A 66 -33.25 9.69 -26.47
N ASP A 67 -33.07 8.37 -26.39
CA ASP A 67 -34.03 7.38 -26.89
C ASP A 67 -35.27 7.22 -25.98
N GLY A 68 -35.37 8.00 -24.89
CA GLY A 68 -36.54 8.09 -23.99
C GLY A 68 -36.49 7.14 -22.79
N ALA A 69 -35.37 6.52 -22.49
CA ALA A 69 -35.25 5.71 -21.27
C ALA A 69 -35.24 6.60 -20.03
N GLU A 70 -35.91 6.16 -18.97
CA GLU A 70 -35.82 6.79 -17.65
C GLU A 70 -34.41 6.65 -17.07
N PRO A 71 -33.91 7.64 -16.31
CA PRO A 71 -32.49 7.68 -15.87
C PRO A 71 -31.97 6.40 -15.18
N VAL A 72 -32.75 5.82 -14.27
CA VAL A 72 -32.38 4.60 -13.54
C VAL A 72 -32.31 3.40 -14.50
N ALA A 73 -33.26 3.28 -15.42
CA ALA A 73 -33.27 2.22 -16.43
C ALA A 73 -32.15 2.39 -17.45
N ALA A 74 -31.88 3.63 -17.89
CA ALA A 74 -30.75 3.96 -18.77
C ALA A 74 -29.42 3.60 -18.14
N PHE A 75 -29.24 3.91 -16.84
CA PHE A 75 -28.03 3.57 -16.11
C PHE A 75 -27.83 2.05 -16.02
N ALA A 76 -28.81 1.28 -15.61
CA ALA A 76 -28.78 -0.18 -15.59
C ALA A 76 -28.48 -0.79 -16.96
N ALA A 77 -29.09 -0.27 -18.03
CA ALA A 77 -28.86 -0.74 -19.40
C ALA A 77 -27.42 -0.43 -19.87
N ALA A 78 -26.88 0.75 -19.53
CA ALA A 78 -25.52 1.13 -19.87
C ALA A 78 -24.48 0.22 -19.16
N LEU A 79 -24.71 -0.13 -17.89
CA LEU A 79 -23.83 -1.03 -17.14
C LEU A 79 -23.68 -2.41 -17.78
N LYS A 80 -24.72 -2.94 -18.41
CA LYS A 80 -24.67 -4.24 -19.10
C LYS A 80 -23.84 -4.24 -20.38
N ARG A 81 -23.49 -3.05 -20.89
CA ARG A 81 -22.74 -2.87 -22.13
C ARG A 81 -21.25 -2.69 -21.89
N VAL A 82 -20.84 -2.31 -20.68
CA VAL A 82 -19.44 -2.05 -20.35
C VAL A 82 -18.78 -3.26 -19.69
N HIS A 83 -17.52 -3.48 -20.04
CA HIS A 83 -16.68 -4.53 -19.48
C HIS A 83 -15.45 -3.88 -18.85
N GLY A 84 -14.88 -4.51 -17.81
CA GLY A 84 -13.68 -4.05 -17.12
C GLY A 84 -13.90 -3.82 -15.64
N ALA A 85 -12.94 -3.16 -15.00
CA ALA A 85 -13.00 -2.82 -13.58
C ALA A 85 -13.34 -1.32 -13.43
N PHE A 86 -14.45 -1.00 -12.76
CA PHE A 86 -14.91 0.38 -12.61
C PHE A 86 -15.69 0.65 -11.32
N ALA A 87 -15.61 1.88 -10.85
CA ALA A 87 -16.55 2.50 -9.93
C ALA A 87 -17.07 3.79 -10.60
N ILE A 88 -18.35 3.86 -10.83
CA ILE A 88 -19.02 4.94 -11.58
C ILE A 88 -20.00 5.66 -10.67
N ALA A 89 -20.06 7.00 -10.76
CA ALA A 89 -21.17 7.79 -10.22
C ALA A 89 -21.70 8.75 -11.29
N ALA A 90 -23.03 8.83 -11.40
CA ALA A 90 -23.74 9.61 -12.42
C ALA A 90 -24.86 10.47 -11.82
N VAL A 91 -24.96 11.71 -12.30
CA VAL A 91 -26.08 12.64 -12.01
C VAL A 91 -26.75 13.05 -13.31
N PHE A 92 -28.04 13.36 -13.24
CA PHE A 92 -28.90 13.52 -14.42
C PHE A 92 -29.57 14.90 -14.45
N ALA A 93 -29.48 15.59 -15.59
CA ALA A 93 -30.21 16.84 -15.82
C ALA A 93 -31.72 16.62 -15.71
N GLY A 94 -32.42 17.53 -15.05
CA GLY A 94 -33.87 17.39 -14.81
C GLY A 94 -34.24 16.47 -13.63
N HIS A 95 -33.24 15.76 -13.03
CA HIS A 95 -33.46 14.86 -11.89
C HIS A 95 -32.47 15.21 -10.73
N PRO A 96 -32.57 16.41 -10.13
CA PRO A 96 -31.56 16.94 -9.18
C PRO A 96 -31.46 16.14 -7.87
N ARG A 97 -32.42 15.24 -7.61
CA ARG A 97 -32.45 14.40 -6.42
C ARG A 97 -32.02 12.96 -6.69
N LEU A 98 -31.50 12.67 -7.89
CA LEU A 98 -31.08 11.32 -8.28
C LEU A 98 -29.60 11.28 -8.50
N LEU A 99 -28.92 10.36 -7.80
CA LEU A 99 -27.53 9.97 -7.99
C LEU A 99 -27.49 8.45 -8.18
N CYS A 100 -26.90 7.97 -9.26
CA CYS A 100 -26.65 6.55 -9.46
C CYS A 100 -25.17 6.23 -9.26
N GLY A 101 -24.90 5.07 -8.66
CA GLY A 101 -23.55 4.55 -8.48
C GLY A 101 -23.47 3.08 -8.87
N ALA A 102 -22.31 2.63 -9.37
CA ALA A 102 -22.08 1.23 -9.72
C ALA A 102 -20.66 0.82 -9.43
N ARG A 103 -20.48 -0.45 -9.10
CA ARG A 103 -19.19 -1.05 -8.80
C ARG A 103 -18.97 -2.34 -9.55
N GLN A 104 -17.78 -2.47 -10.16
CA GLN A 104 -17.23 -3.74 -10.63
C GLN A 104 -15.69 -3.66 -10.54
N GLY A 105 -15.05 -4.55 -9.77
CA GLY A 105 -13.60 -4.52 -9.55
C GLY A 105 -13.13 -3.39 -8.64
N ALA A 106 -13.45 -2.12 -8.95
CA ALA A 106 -13.08 -0.97 -8.12
C ALA A 106 -14.07 -0.73 -6.96
N PRO A 107 -13.63 -0.25 -5.77
CA PRO A 107 -14.49 -0.08 -4.60
C PRO A 107 -15.44 1.11 -4.74
N LEU A 108 -16.66 0.95 -4.17
CA LEU A 108 -17.63 2.03 -4.00
C LEU A 108 -18.44 1.83 -2.72
N ALA A 109 -18.72 2.92 -2.01
CA ALA A 109 -19.50 2.95 -0.79
C ALA A 109 -20.56 4.05 -0.83
N VAL A 110 -21.67 3.81 -0.12
CA VAL A 110 -22.78 4.76 0.08
C VAL A 110 -22.73 5.26 1.52
N GLY A 111 -22.75 6.58 1.69
CA GLY A 111 -22.88 7.23 2.98
C GLY A 111 -24.30 7.70 3.23
N PHE A 112 -24.82 7.45 4.42
CA PHE A 112 -26.16 7.84 4.86
C PHE A 112 -26.06 9.05 5.79
N GLY A 113 -26.41 10.22 5.30
CA GLY A 113 -26.52 11.47 6.06
C GLY A 113 -27.90 11.68 6.65
N ASP A 114 -28.16 12.90 7.11
CA ASP A 114 -29.47 13.33 7.62
C ASP A 114 -30.16 14.15 6.53
N GLY A 115 -31.09 13.51 5.81
CA GLY A 115 -31.76 14.11 4.64
C GLY A 115 -30.86 14.23 3.39
N GLU A 116 -29.74 13.53 3.36
CA GLU A 116 -28.79 13.54 2.24
C GLU A 116 -28.05 12.23 2.12
N MET A 117 -27.61 11.91 0.90
CA MET A 117 -26.88 10.67 0.60
C MET A 117 -25.60 10.97 -0.15
N PHE A 118 -24.59 10.15 0.10
CA PHE A 118 -23.25 10.32 -0.46
C PHE A 118 -22.76 9.06 -1.17
N VAL A 119 -21.90 9.24 -2.16
CA VAL A 119 -21.14 8.15 -2.79
C VAL A 119 -19.66 8.50 -2.73
N GLY A 120 -18.84 7.53 -2.35
CA GLY A 120 -17.39 7.65 -2.30
C GLY A 120 -16.70 6.31 -2.54
N SER A 121 -15.42 6.33 -2.83
CA SER A 121 -14.63 5.11 -3.05
C SER A 121 -14.54 4.23 -1.80
N ASP A 122 -14.50 4.86 -0.61
CA ASP A 122 -14.31 4.16 0.66
C ASP A 122 -14.85 4.97 1.86
N ALA A 123 -14.77 4.37 3.05
CA ALA A 123 -15.18 5.00 4.30
C ALA A 123 -14.37 6.27 4.61
N LEU A 124 -13.08 6.35 4.24
CA LEU A 124 -12.24 7.50 4.51
C LEU A 124 -12.72 8.74 3.74
N ALA A 125 -13.13 8.55 2.48
CA ALA A 125 -13.69 9.62 1.67
C ALA A 125 -15.00 10.15 2.23
N LEU A 126 -15.80 9.31 2.89
CA LEU A 126 -17.12 9.63 3.44
C LEU A 126 -17.09 10.07 4.92
N ALA A 127 -16.04 9.74 5.66
CA ALA A 127 -15.92 9.99 7.10
C ALA A 127 -16.12 11.45 7.54
N PRO A 128 -15.76 12.49 6.76
CA PRO A 128 -16.07 13.88 7.11
C PRO A 128 -17.57 14.20 7.07
N LEU A 129 -18.38 13.42 6.36
CA LEU A 129 -19.78 13.68 6.08
C LEU A 129 -20.71 12.79 6.90
N THR A 130 -20.38 11.51 7.02
CA THR A 130 -21.19 10.53 7.76
C THR A 130 -20.36 9.35 8.24
N ARG A 131 -20.84 8.70 9.32
CA ARG A 131 -20.27 7.43 9.82
C ARG A 131 -21.12 6.21 9.45
N ARG A 132 -22.30 6.40 8.89
CA ARG A 132 -23.22 5.33 8.49
C ARG A 132 -22.95 5.00 7.02
N ILE A 133 -22.37 3.83 6.76
CA ILE A 133 -21.85 3.46 5.45
C ILE A 133 -22.36 2.07 5.04
N ALA A 134 -22.76 1.93 3.78
CA ALA A 134 -22.99 0.63 3.15
C ALA A 134 -21.99 0.44 2.00
N TYR A 135 -21.33 -0.72 1.96
CA TYR A 135 -20.41 -1.07 0.88
C TYR A 135 -21.15 -1.84 -0.21
N LEU A 136 -20.93 -1.47 -1.46
CA LEU A 136 -21.40 -2.24 -2.60
C LEU A 136 -20.58 -3.53 -2.71
N LEU A 137 -21.23 -4.63 -3.05
CA LEU A 137 -20.56 -5.86 -3.42
C LEU A 137 -20.24 -5.87 -4.92
N GLU A 138 -19.49 -6.86 -5.36
CA GLU A 138 -19.08 -7.01 -6.76
C GLU A 138 -20.29 -7.09 -7.70
N GLY A 139 -20.33 -6.21 -8.70
CA GLY A 139 -21.44 -6.09 -9.65
C GLY A 139 -22.65 -5.30 -9.15
N ASP A 140 -22.64 -4.82 -7.91
CA ASP A 140 -23.74 -4.00 -7.39
C ASP A 140 -23.82 -2.63 -8.05
N TRP A 141 -25.04 -2.13 -8.15
CA TRP A 141 -25.32 -0.73 -8.44
C TRP A 141 -26.41 -0.17 -7.53
N VAL A 142 -26.51 1.14 -7.43
CA VAL A 142 -27.41 1.83 -6.49
C VAL A 142 -28.02 3.05 -7.12
N ALA A 143 -29.30 3.30 -6.82
CA ALA A 143 -29.99 4.55 -7.07
C ALA A 143 -30.27 5.25 -5.73
N LEU A 144 -29.74 6.44 -5.57
CA LEU A 144 -29.83 7.26 -4.36
C LEU A 144 -30.77 8.43 -4.57
N THR A 145 -31.62 8.69 -3.59
CA THR A 145 -32.40 9.90 -3.45
C THR A 145 -32.22 10.49 -2.07
N GLU A 146 -32.75 11.66 -1.78
CA GLU A 146 -32.73 12.25 -0.43
C GLU A 146 -33.35 11.30 0.62
N ASP A 147 -34.31 10.46 0.20
CA ASP A 147 -35.08 9.56 1.07
C ASP A 147 -34.32 8.25 1.38
N GLY A 148 -33.25 7.92 0.62
CA GLY A 148 -32.46 6.71 0.85
C GLY A 148 -31.85 6.08 -0.40
N ALA A 149 -31.41 4.84 -0.22
CA ALA A 149 -30.69 4.04 -1.22
C ALA A 149 -31.50 2.81 -1.64
N ARG A 150 -31.54 2.54 -2.94
CA ARG A 150 -32.03 1.27 -3.50
C ARG A 150 -30.88 0.58 -4.18
N PHE A 151 -30.44 -0.54 -3.60
CA PHE A 151 -29.37 -1.36 -4.13
C PHE A 151 -29.92 -2.45 -5.05
N PHE A 152 -29.14 -2.78 -6.05
CA PHE A 152 -29.42 -3.82 -7.02
C PHE A 152 -28.15 -4.64 -7.26
N ASP A 153 -28.30 -5.93 -7.51
CA ASP A 153 -27.20 -6.79 -7.93
C ASP A 153 -26.92 -6.68 -9.45
N ALA A 154 -25.94 -7.44 -9.94
CA ALA A 154 -25.57 -7.50 -11.36
C ALA A 154 -26.70 -7.97 -12.30
N GLN A 155 -27.77 -8.57 -11.77
CA GLN A 155 -28.96 -9.03 -12.50
C GLN A 155 -30.13 -8.05 -12.37
N ASP A 156 -29.92 -6.84 -11.82
CA ASP A 156 -30.92 -5.81 -11.52
C ASP A 156 -31.98 -6.25 -10.47
N VAL A 157 -31.68 -7.28 -9.67
CA VAL A 157 -32.55 -7.69 -8.57
C VAL A 157 -32.33 -6.77 -7.38
N PRO A 158 -33.40 -6.20 -6.79
CA PRO A 158 -33.24 -5.41 -5.57
C PRO A 158 -32.65 -6.23 -4.44
N VAL A 159 -31.63 -5.68 -3.77
CA VAL A 159 -30.92 -6.33 -2.66
C VAL A 159 -30.76 -5.38 -1.48
N GLU A 160 -30.62 -5.94 -0.28
CA GLU A 160 -30.29 -5.17 0.91
C GLU A 160 -28.78 -5.21 1.15
N ARG A 161 -28.21 -4.11 1.67
CA ARG A 161 -26.82 -4.02 2.09
C ARG A 161 -26.74 -3.56 3.53
N GLU A 162 -25.90 -4.19 4.30
CA GLU A 162 -25.70 -3.85 5.70
C GLU A 162 -25.14 -2.42 5.84
N ILE A 163 -25.78 -1.62 6.71
CA ILE A 163 -25.29 -0.30 7.06
C ILE A 163 -24.43 -0.45 8.32
N VAL A 164 -23.13 -0.25 8.16
CA VAL A 164 -22.18 -0.30 9.27
C VAL A 164 -21.83 1.10 9.78
N GLN A 165 -21.47 1.19 11.06
CA GLN A 165 -20.86 2.41 11.60
C GLN A 165 -19.34 2.32 11.47
N THR A 166 -18.77 3.12 10.56
CA THR A 166 -17.31 3.15 10.42
C THR A 166 -16.63 3.74 11.65
N ALA A 167 -15.51 3.13 12.04
CA ALA A 167 -14.63 3.65 13.08
C ALA A 167 -13.79 4.85 12.60
N VAL A 168 -13.70 5.07 11.30
CA VAL A 168 -12.97 6.19 10.71
C VAL A 168 -13.68 7.51 11.06
N SER A 169 -12.94 8.48 11.60
CA SER A 169 -13.48 9.82 11.89
C SER A 169 -12.72 10.91 11.11
N GLY A 170 -13.46 11.90 10.59
CA GLY A 170 -12.89 13.02 9.85
C GLY A 170 -11.93 13.91 10.66
N ALA A 171 -12.01 13.86 12.00
CA ALA A 171 -11.15 14.67 12.90
C ALA A 171 -9.67 14.24 12.88
N VAL A 172 -9.36 13.02 12.42
CA VAL A 172 -8.00 12.47 12.40
C VAL A 172 -7.23 12.86 11.13
N VAL A 173 -7.87 13.50 10.16
CA VAL A 173 -7.33 13.74 8.81
C VAL A 173 -6.51 15.02 8.67
N GLY A 174 -6.39 15.85 9.73
CA GLY A 174 -5.64 17.11 9.67
C GLY A 174 -4.11 16.92 9.73
N LYS A 175 -3.36 17.84 9.08
CA LYS A 175 -1.87 17.88 9.13
C LYS A 175 -1.32 18.26 10.50
N GLY A 176 -2.15 18.86 11.38
CA GLY A 176 -1.67 19.44 12.63
C GLY A 176 -0.66 20.56 12.38
N ASN A 177 0.44 20.56 13.11
CA ASN A 177 1.53 21.53 12.99
C ASN A 177 2.60 21.17 11.94
N TYR A 178 2.38 20.11 11.17
CA TYR A 178 3.33 19.65 10.17
C TYR A 178 3.07 20.28 8.79
N ARG A 179 4.12 20.50 8.04
CA ARG A 179 4.04 21.07 6.69
C ARG A 179 3.35 20.11 5.70
N HIS A 180 3.64 18.80 5.82
CA HIS A 180 3.15 17.75 4.95
C HIS A 180 2.48 16.63 5.74
N PHE A 181 1.57 15.88 5.13
CA PHE A 181 1.02 14.67 5.73
C PHE A 181 2.11 13.63 5.96
N MET A 182 3.00 13.42 4.99
CA MET A 182 4.11 12.48 5.13
C MET A 182 5.02 12.84 6.32
N GLU A 183 5.31 14.12 6.58
CA GLU A 183 6.08 14.56 7.74
C GLU A 183 5.39 14.16 9.05
N LYS A 184 4.09 14.43 9.15
CA LYS A 184 3.28 13.98 10.30
C LYS A 184 3.35 12.48 10.48
N GLU A 185 3.13 11.73 9.42
CA GLU A 185 3.11 10.26 9.42
C GLU A 185 4.47 9.65 9.79
N LEU A 186 5.58 10.28 9.40
CA LEU A 186 6.93 9.92 9.84
C LEU A 186 7.11 10.12 11.36
N HIS A 187 6.58 11.20 11.92
CA HIS A 187 6.64 11.47 13.36
C HIS A 187 5.64 10.63 14.18
N GLU A 188 4.68 9.99 13.54
CA GLU A 188 3.73 9.07 14.19
C GLU A 188 4.30 7.65 14.39
N HIS A 189 5.45 7.29 13.85
CA HIS A 189 6.04 5.95 13.98
C HIS A 189 6.08 5.42 15.41
N PRO A 190 6.53 6.17 16.44
CA PRO A 190 6.56 5.66 17.82
C PRO A 190 5.17 5.27 18.33
N ALA A 191 4.18 6.13 18.11
CA ALA A 191 2.81 5.88 18.54
C ALA A 191 2.18 4.70 17.78
N VAL A 192 2.33 4.69 16.45
CA VAL A 192 1.79 3.64 15.57
C VAL A 192 2.38 2.27 15.89
N LEU A 193 3.70 2.18 16.11
CA LEU A 193 4.35 0.93 16.53
C LEU A 193 3.81 0.47 17.90
N GLY A 194 3.67 1.39 18.85
CA GLY A 194 3.10 1.07 20.16
C GLY A 194 1.65 0.58 20.08
N ASP A 195 0.81 1.23 19.27
CA ASP A 195 -0.60 0.86 19.11
C ASP A 195 -0.74 -0.48 18.39
N THR A 196 0.03 -0.69 17.31
CA THR A 196 0.04 -1.95 16.58
C THR A 196 0.50 -3.11 17.46
N LEU A 197 1.63 -2.97 18.15
CA LEU A 197 2.21 -4.04 18.97
C LEU A 197 1.32 -4.40 20.16
N ARG A 198 0.63 -3.44 20.77
CA ARG A 198 -0.34 -3.70 21.87
C ARG A 198 -1.50 -4.61 21.48
N GLN A 199 -1.82 -4.71 20.18
CA GLN A 199 -2.86 -5.64 19.73
C GLN A 199 -2.42 -7.12 19.81
N TYR A 200 -1.11 -7.36 19.72
CA TYR A 200 -0.56 -8.70 19.52
C TYR A 200 0.41 -9.15 20.62
N LEU A 201 0.83 -8.27 21.50
CA LEU A 201 1.79 -8.58 22.57
C LEU A 201 1.19 -8.36 23.95
N ASP A 202 1.41 -9.31 24.85
CA ASP A 202 1.16 -9.10 26.28
C ASP A 202 2.47 -8.64 26.97
N PRO A 203 2.56 -7.39 27.45
CA PRO A 203 3.77 -6.88 28.09
C PRO A 203 4.08 -7.52 29.45
N ARG A 204 3.11 -8.22 30.07
CA ARG A 204 3.30 -8.88 31.37
C ARG A 204 3.82 -10.30 31.23
N THR A 205 3.31 -11.03 30.24
CA THR A 205 3.73 -12.43 30.01
C THR A 205 4.81 -12.54 28.97
N LEU A 206 5.07 -11.47 28.20
CA LEU A 206 5.98 -11.43 27.04
C LEU A 206 5.61 -12.47 25.97
N GLU A 207 4.33 -12.73 25.82
CA GLU A 207 3.78 -13.68 24.83
C GLU A 207 3.12 -12.95 23.66
N VAL A 208 3.20 -13.56 22.49
CA VAL A 208 2.46 -13.12 21.31
C VAL A 208 1.03 -13.68 21.37
N ARG A 209 0.03 -12.81 21.23
CA ARG A 209 -1.40 -13.15 21.19
C ARG A 209 -1.96 -12.88 19.80
N LEU A 210 -1.92 -13.87 18.93
CA LEU A 210 -2.52 -13.78 17.61
C LEU A 210 -4.04 -13.98 17.68
N PRO A 211 -4.82 -13.28 16.84
CA PRO A 211 -6.23 -13.59 16.64
C PRO A 211 -6.39 -14.98 16.01
N ARG A 212 -7.63 -15.42 15.82
CA ARG A 212 -7.90 -16.69 15.15
C ARG A 212 -7.33 -16.66 13.72
N LEU A 213 -6.44 -17.58 13.44
CA LEU A 213 -5.84 -17.77 12.12
C LEU A 213 -6.71 -18.69 11.25
N PRO A 214 -6.68 -18.56 9.90
CA PRO A 214 -7.45 -19.41 9.00
C PRO A 214 -6.82 -20.80 8.80
N PHE A 215 -5.61 -21.01 9.29
CA PHE A 215 -4.83 -22.24 9.23
C PHE A 215 -4.10 -22.50 10.54
N ASP A 216 -3.69 -23.74 10.75
CA ASP A 216 -2.83 -24.15 11.88
C ASP A 216 -1.34 -24.02 11.44
N PRO A 217 -0.56 -23.07 11.99
CA PRO A 217 0.84 -22.91 11.61
C PRO A 217 1.69 -24.17 11.87
N ALA A 218 1.31 -25.02 12.84
CA ALA A 218 2.02 -26.25 13.15
C ALA A 218 1.94 -27.29 12.01
N LYS A 219 0.89 -27.23 11.19
CA LYS A 219 0.61 -28.17 10.10
C LYS A 219 0.88 -27.59 8.72
N LEU A 220 1.20 -26.31 8.64
CA LEU A 220 1.34 -25.62 7.36
C LEU A 220 2.57 -26.14 6.58
N PRO A 221 2.39 -26.74 5.40
CA PRO A 221 3.51 -27.28 4.63
C PRO A 221 4.30 -26.18 3.92
N ARG A 222 3.63 -25.13 3.47
CA ARG A 222 4.18 -23.99 2.73
C ARG A 222 3.30 -22.76 2.89
N LEU A 223 3.92 -21.60 2.81
CA LEU A 223 3.23 -20.31 2.89
C LEU A 223 3.61 -19.47 1.66
N THR A 224 2.60 -18.87 1.01
CA THR A 224 2.81 -17.89 -0.05
C THR A 224 2.59 -16.49 0.53
N LEU A 225 3.57 -15.60 0.38
CA LEU A 225 3.44 -14.18 0.71
C LEU A 225 3.35 -13.39 -0.59
N SER A 226 2.38 -12.47 -0.69
CA SER A 226 2.23 -11.64 -1.88
C SER A 226 1.65 -10.26 -1.56
N ALA A 227 2.09 -9.27 -2.30
CA ALA A 227 1.65 -7.88 -2.23
C ALA A 227 2.22 -7.07 -3.39
N CYS A 228 1.96 -5.75 -3.42
CA CYS A 228 2.56 -4.78 -4.34
C CYS A 228 3.35 -3.71 -3.57
N GLY A 229 4.36 -3.12 -4.22
CA GLY A 229 5.11 -1.95 -3.72
C GLY A 229 5.72 -2.14 -2.33
N SER A 230 5.59 -1.15 -1.45
CA SER A 230 6.11 -1.22 -0.07
C SER A 230 5.55 -2.42 0.70
N ALA A 231 4.27 -2.77 0.50
CA ALA A 231 3.67 -3.93 1.15
C ALA A 231 4.35 -5.25 0.73
N PHE A 232 4.78 -5.38 -0.54
CA PHE A 232 5.60 -6.50 -0.99
C PHE A 232 6.95 -6.54 -0.28
N LEU A 233 7.59 -5.39 -0.07
CA LEU A 233 8.86 -5.32 0.64
C LEU A 233 8.71 -5.68 2.13
N ALA A 234 7.58 -5.30 2.76
CA ALA A 234 7.25 -5.76 4.10
C ALA A 234 7.06 -7.29 4.14
N ALA A 235 6.30 -7.86 3.20
CA ALA A 235 6.12 -9.30 3.06
C ALA A 235 7.46 -10.02 2.83
N HIS A 236 8.37 -9.40 2.07
CA HIS A 236 9.71 -9.94 1.82
C HIS A 236 10.55 -10.00 3.11
N VAL A 237 10.48 -9.00 3.99
CA VAL A 237 11.08 -9.09 5.33
C VAL A 237 10.40 -10.19 6.15
N GLY A 238 9.06 -10.27 6.12
CA GLY A 238 8.26 -11.29 6.78
C GLY A 238 8.70 -12.72 6.41
N ARG A 239 9.03 -12.96 5.15
CA ARG A 239 9.61 -14.23 4.70
C ARG A 239 10.87 -14.61 5.48
N TYR A 240 11.85 -13.69 5.61
CA TYR A 240 13.07 -13.97 6.38
C TYR A 240 12.76 -14.36 7.83
N TRP A 241 11.81 -13.68 8.47
CA TRP A 241 11.45 -13.98 9.84
C TRP A 241 10.71 -15.32 9.98
N ILE A 242 9.73 -15.59 9.12
CA ILE A 242 8.92 -16.84 9.18
C ILE A 242 9.80 -18.06 8.89
N GLU A 243 10.64 -18.00 7.85
CA GLU A 243 11.57 -19.08 7.52
C GLU A 243 12.56 -19.35 8.66
N LYS A 244 13.09 -18.28 9.30
CA LYS A 244 14.05 -18.38 10.38
C LYS A 244 13.44 -18.87 11.69
N LEU A 245 12.30 -18.30 12.10
CA LEU A 245 11.71 -18.52 13.42
C LEU A 245 10.72 -19.69 13.44
N ALA A 246 9.95 -19.87 12.38
CA ALA A 246 8.92 -20.90 12.30
C ALA A 246 9.30 -22.07 11.40
N ARG A 247 10.41 -22.00 10.64
CA ARG A 247 10.87 -23.04 9.73
C ARG A 247 9.79 -23.47 8.71
N ILE A 248 8.92 -22.53 8.32
CA ILE A 248 7.93 -22.72 7.27
C ILE A 248 8.56 -22.28 5.94
N PRO A 249 8.63 -23.16 4.91
CA PRO A 249 9.04 -22.74 3.57
C PRO A 249 8.11 -21.65 3.04
N CYS A 250 8.67 -20.53 2.58
CA CYS A 250 7.90 -19.39 2.10
C CYS A 250 8.24 -19.06 0.65
N ASP A 251 7.21 -18.98 -0.20
CA ASP A 251 7.30 -18.34 -1.49
C ASP A 251 6.96 -16.85 -1.32
N ILE A 252 7.67 -15.99 -2.04
CA ILE A 252 7.38 -14.55 -2.09
C ILE A 252 7.21 -14.14 -3.54
N ASP A 253 6.12 -13.44 -3.87
CA ASP A 253 5.84 -13.01 -5.23
C ASP A 253 5.17 -11.65 -5.27
N VAL A 254 5.44 -10.87 -6.31
CA VAL A 254 4.72 -9.62 -6.56
C VAL A 254 3.31 -9.96 -7.06
N ALA A 255 2.29 -9.35 -6.49
CA ALA A 255 0.90 -9.73 -6.76
C ALA A 255 0.51 -9.52 -8.24
N SER A 256 1.05 -8.49 -8.91
CA SER A 256 0.85 -8.25 -10.34
C SER A 256 1.36 -9.39 -11.23
N GLU A 257 2.42 -10.10 -10.79
CA GLU A 257 2.98 -11.22 -11.53
C GLU A 257 2.36 -12.56 -11.12
N LEU A 258 2.09 -12.73 -9.81
CA LEU A 258 1.51 -13.95 -9.26
C LEU A 258 0.21 -14.34 -9.97
N ARG A 259 -0.65 -13.35 -10.23
CA ARG A 259 -1.96 -13.55 -10.87
C ARG A 259 -1.90 -14.15 -12.28
N TYR A 260 -0.75 -14.03 -12.98
CA TYR A 260 -0.57 -14.54 -14.35
C TYR A 260 0.39 -15.73 -14.44
N ARG A 261 1.16 -16.00 -13.39
CA ARG A 261 2.22 -17.00 -13.42
C ARG A 261 1.73 -18.45 -13.31
N ASP A 262 0.49 -18.67 -12.82
CA ASP A 262 -0.08 -19.99 -12.57
C ASP A 262 0.87 -20.90 -11.73
N PRO A 263 1.24 -20.50 -10.50
CA PRO A 263 2.21 -21.22 -9.71
C PRO A 263 1.65 -22.54 -9.17
N PRO A 264 2.47 -23.59 -9.02
CA PRO A 264 2.05 -24.80 -8.32
C PRO A 264 1.81 -24.50 -6.84
N LEU A 265 0.57 -24.68 -6.38
CA LEU A 265 0.17 -24.44 -4.99
C LEU A 265 0.25 -25.72 -4.17
N ALA A 266 0.79 -25.62 -2.95
CA ALA A 266 0.87 -26.76 -2.05
C ALA A 266 -0.52 -27.11 -1.49
N GLU A 267 -0.90 -28.38 -1.51
CA GLU A 267 -2.11 -28.86 -0.85
C GLU A 267 -2.04 -28.56 0.67
N GLY A 268 -3.10 -28.00 1.23
CA GLY A 268 -3.12 -27.56 2.64
C GLY A 268 -2.23 -26.36 2.94
N GLY A 269 -1.70 -25.68 1.93
CA GLY A 269 -0.92 -24.47 2.07
C GLY A 269 -1.77 -23.27 2.51
N GLY A 270 -1.08 -22.19 2.90
CA GLY A 270 -1.70 -20.90 3.25
C GLY A 270 -1.08 -19.76 2.49
N ALA A 271 -1.74 -18.61 2.54
CA ALA A 271 -1.20 -17.38 2.00
C ALA A 271 -1.36 -16.21 2.98
N ILE A 272 -0.36 -15.34 2.99
CA ILE A 272 -0.43 -14.01 3.65
C ILE A 272 -0.38 -12.96 2.56
N LEU A 273 -1.42 -12.13 2.48
CA LEU A 273 -1.51 -11.01 1.56
C LEU A 273 -1.45 -9.71 2.35
N VAL A 274 -0.62 -8.78 1.90
CA VAL A 274 -0.38 -7.52 2.62
C VAL A 274 -0.85 -6.33 1.79
N SER A 275 -1.64 -5.44 2.38
CA SER A 275 -2.08 -4.20 1.73
C SER A 275 -2.43 -3.15 2.78
N GLN A 276 -2.03 -1.90 2.57
CA GLN A 276 -2.44 -0.81 3.46
C GLN A 276 -3.95 -0.54 3.31
N SER A 277 -4.42 -0.30 2.08
CA SER A 277 -5.82 0.01 1.78
C SER A 277 -6.74 -1.21 1.81
N GLY A 278 -6.20 -2.40 1.49
CA GLY A 278 -7.00 -3.60 1.24
C GLY A 278 -7.85 -3.53 -0.03
N GLU A 279 -7.52 -2.60 -0.96
CA GLU A 279 -8.24 -2.35 -2.21
C GLU A 279 -7.33 -2.39 -3.45
N THR A 280 -6.07 -2.82 -3.29
CA THR A 280 -5.11 -2.90 -4.41
C THR A 280 -5.55 -3.98 -5.40
N ALA A 281 -5.81 -3.59 -6.65
CA ALA A 281 -6.41 -4.46 -7.67
C ALA A 281 -5.63 -5.78 -7.87
N ASP A 282 -4.32 -5.70 -8.07
CA ASP A 282 -3.48 -6.89 -8.25
C ASP A 282 -3.44 -7.79 -7.01
N THR A 283 -3.40 -7.20 -5.80
CA THR A 283 -3.41 -7.98 -4.55
C THR A 283 -4.75 -8.69 -4.35
N MET A 284 -5.86 -8.04 -4.75
CA MET A 284 -7.19 -8.65 -4.75
C MET A 284 -7.30 -9.80 -5.76
N ALA A 285 -6.74 -9.63 -6.96
CA ALA A 285 -6.71 -10.70 -7.95
C ALA A 285 -5.87 -11.88 -7.49
N ALA A 286 -4.70 -11.65 -6.87
CA ALA A 286 -3.87 -12.67 -6.26
C ALA A 286 -4.62 -13.41 -5.12
N LEU A 287 -5.38 -12.68 -4.28
CA LEU A 287 -6.24 -13.27 -3.25
C LEU A 287 -7.22 -14.28 -3.85
N ARG A 288 -7.95 -13.84 -4.87
CA ARG A 288 -8.98 -14.67 -5.53
C ARG A 288 -8.37 -15.90 -6.21
N LEU A 289 -7.23 -15.74 -6.89
CA LEU A 289 -6.47 -16.85 -7.49
C LEU A 289 -6.05 -17.90 -6.44
N LEU A 290 -5.39 -17.45 -5.37
CA LEU A 290 -4.91 -18.33 -4.31
C LEU A 290 -6.06 -19.04 -3.58
N LYS A 291 -7.16 -18.34 -3.33
CA LYS A 291 -8.37 -18.90 -2.72
C LYS A 291 -9.02 -19.94 -3.61
N ALA A 292 -9.15 -19.68 -4.92
CA ALA A 292 -9.64 -20.65 -5.92
C ALA A 292 -8.72 -21.88 -6.00
N GLY A 293 -7.40 -21.71 -5.81
CA GLY A 293 -6.41 -22.78 -5.71
C GLY A 293 -6.37 -23.49 -4.36
N GLY A 294 -7.37 -23.28 -3.50
CA GLY A 294 -7.53 -24.01 -2.23
C GLY A 294 -6.63 -23.54 -1.08
N GLN A 295 -5.94 -22.40 -1.24
CA GLN A 295 -5.15 -21.82 -0.16
C GLN A 295 -6.04 -21.15 0.89
N ARG A 296 -5.64 -21.21 2.17
CA ARG A 296 -6.27 -20.45 3.25
C ARG A 296 -5.64 -19.07 3.34
N ILE A 297 -6.46 -18.02 3.27
CA ILE A 297 -6.00 -16.63 3.13
C ILE A 297 -6.03 -15.89 4.46
N LEU A 298 -4.87 -15.39 4.88
CA LEU A 298 -4.71 -14.40 5.94
C LEU A 298 -4.32 -13.06 5.31
N SER A 299 -5.11 -12.01 5.49
CA SER A 299 -4.71 -10.67 5.07
C SER A 299 -4.13 -9.85 6.21
N VAL A 300 -3.12 -9.03 5.90
CA VAL A 300 -2.58 -7.99 6.77
C VAL A 300 -2.98 -6.65 6.18
N VAL A 301 -3.92 -5.96 6.82
CA VAL A 301 -4.53 -4.73 6.30
C VAL A 301 -4.61 -3.64 7.35
N ASN A 302 -4.66 -2.38 6.91
CA ASN A 302 -4.88 -1.25 7.83
C ASN A 302 -6.35 -0.81 7.90
N VAL A 303 -7.13 -1.10 6.84
CA VAL A 303 -8.56 -0.74 6.77
C VAL A 303 -9.41 -1.98 7.08
N PRO A 304 -10.08 -2.03 8.26
CA PRO A 304 -10.82 -3.23 8.71
C PRO A 304 -11.97 -3.60 7.78
N GLU A 305 -12.58 -2.61 7.14
CA GLU A 305 -13.78 -2.74 6.32
C GLU A 305 -13.45 -2.89 4.82
N SER A 306 -12.16 -3.07 4.49
CA SER A 306 -11.71 -3.21 3.10
C SER A 306 -12.22 -4.49 2.43
N THR A 307 -12.27 -4.49 1.11
CA THR A 307 -12.67 -5.66 0.31
C THR A 307 -11.77 -6.87 0.63
N MET A 308 -10.45 -6.65 0.73
CA MET A 308 -9.50 -7.70 1.07
C MET A 308 -9.76 -8.31 2.46
N ALA A 309 -10.11 -7.48 3.46
CA ALA A 309 -10.46 -7.97 4.79
C ALA A 309 -11.74 -8.84 4.77
N ARG A 310 -12.73 -8.45 3.96
CA ARG A 310 -14.00 -9.18 3.84
C ARG A 310 -13.89 -10.48 3.03
N GLU A 311 -13.06 -10.51 1.97
CA GLU A 311 -12.92 -11.67 1.10
C GLU A 311 -11.92 -12.72 1.62
N SER A 312 -11.03 -12.36 2.55
CA SER A 312 -10.07 -13.27 3.18
C SER A 312 -10.75 -14.22 4.18
N ASP A 313 -10.12 -15.36 4.48
CA ASP A 313 -10.61 -16.29 5.51
C ASP A 313 -10.37 -15.73 6.93
N ALA A 314 -9.37 -14.85 7.09
CA ALA A 314 -9.15 -14.03 8.28
C ALA A 314 -8.33 -12.79 7.93
N ALA A 315 -8.46 -11.73 8.73
CA ALA A 315 -7.66 -10.52 8.61
C ALA A 315 -7.01 -10.15 9.95
N VAL A 316 -5.78 -9.64 9.88
CA VAL A 316 -5.06 -9.00 10.99
C VAL A 316 -4.81 -7.54 10.65
N LEU A 317 -4.99 -6.67 11.64
CA LEU A 317 -4.98 -5.21 11.44
C LEU A 317 -3.64 -4.61 11.86
N THR A 318 -3.15 -3.64 11.10
CA THR A 318 -1.93 -2.89 11.45
C THR A 318 -2.19 -1.75 12.42
N VAL A 319 -3.42 -1.29 12.54
CA VAL A 319 -3.86 -0.19 13.43
C VAL A 319 -3.02 1.09 13.29
N ALA A 320 -2.50 1.35 12.08
CA ALA A 320 -1.67 2.52 11.80
C ALA A 320 -2.46 3.83 11.71
N GLY A 321 -3.79 3.77 11.82
CA GLY A 321 -4.67 4.90 11.56
C GLY A 321 -4.66 5.34 10.09
N PRO A 322 -5.31 6.45 9.75
CA PRO A 322 -5.30 6.98 8.38
C PRO A 322 -3.89 7.38 7.95
N GLU A 323 -3.50 6.99 6.74
CA GLU A 323 -2.28 7.40 6.06
C GLU A 323 -2.66 8.10 4.76
N ILE A 324 -2.42 9.40 4.67
CA ILE A 324 -2.90 10.30 3.61
C ILE A 324 -1.84 10.55 2.55
N GLY A 325 -0.58 10.70 2.95
CA GLY A 325 0.54 10.80 2.01
C GLY A 325 0.53 9.62 1.04
N VAL A 326 0.74 9.89 -0.26
CA VAL A 326 0.69 8.84 -1.30
C VAL A 326 1.75 7.78 -1.05
N ALA A 327 2.99 8.20 -0.75
CA ALA A 327 4.07 7.29 -0.39
C ALA A 327 3.81 6.68 1.00
N SER A 328 3.85 5.36 1.10
CA SER A 328 3.62 4.64 2.38
C SER A 328 4.79 4.84 3.34
N THR A 329 4.48 5.13 4.61
CA THR A 329 5.47 5.34 5.68
C THR A 329 5.14 4.54 6.93
N LYS A 330 4.28 5.05 7.81
CA LYS A 330 3.88 4.39 9.06
C LYS A 330 3.14 3.09 8.84
N ALA A 331 2.37 2.96 7.76
CA ALA A 331 1.70 1.71 7.43
C ALA A 331 2.71 0.60 7.11
N PHE A 332 3.82 0.92 6.44
CA PHE A 332 4.90 -0.03 6.17
C PHE A 332 5.53 -0.58 7.45
N THR A 333 5.90 0.28 8.40
CA THR A 333 6.49 -0.17 9.68
C THR A 333 5.49 -0.93 10.54
N ALA A 334 4.20 -0.57 10.50
CA ALA A 334 3.13 -1.31 11.16
C ALA A 334 2.94 -2.70 10.52
N GLN A 335 3.01 -2.82 9.19
CA GLN A 335 2.99 -4.12 8.50
C GLN A 335 4.17 -5.00 8.93
N LEU A 336 5.37 -4.43 9.01
CA LEU A 336 6.55 -5.13 9.52
C LEU A 336 6.33 -5.62 10.96
N ALA A 337 5.78 -4.78 11.84
CA ALA A 337 5.49 -5.14 13.23
C ALA A 337 4.50 -6.32 13.34
N VAL A 338 3.43 -6.31 12.55
CA VAL A 338 2.46 -7.41 12.50
C VAL A 338 3.11 -8.68 11.97
N LEU A 339 3.88 -8.61 10.88
CA LEU A 339 4.58 -9.75 10.30
C LEU A 339 5.61 -10.34 11.27
N ALA A 340 6.28 -9.50 12.07
CA ALA A 340 7.18 -9.96 13.14
C ALA A 340 6.41 -10.72 14.22
N CYS A 341 5.26 -10.21 14.68
CA CYS A 341 4.38 -10.90 15.62
C CYS A 341 3.88 -12.25 15.06
N LEU A 342 3.47 -12.28 13.78
CA LEU A 342 3.07 -13.52 13.11
C LEU A 342 4.23 -14.55 13.09
N ALA A 343 5.44 -14.12 12.74
CA ALA A 343 6.62 -15.00 12.69
C ALA A 343 6.95 -15.61 14.06
N VAL A 344 6.88 -14.82 15.14
CA VAL A 344 7.09 -15.30 16.51
C VAL A 344 5.99 -16.27 16.93
N GLY A 345 4.71 -15.92 16.70
CA GLY A 345 3.58 -16.78 17.02
C GLY A 345 3.58 -18.10 16.25
N PHE A 346 3.99 -18.09 14.98
CA PHE A 346 4.14 -19.31 14.17
C PHE A 346 5.31 -20.16 14.68
N GLY A 347 6.43 -19.54 15.06
CA GLY A 347 7.57 -20.24 15.66
C GLY A 347 7.20 -20.96 16.96
N ARG A 348 6.44 -20.30 17.83
CA ARG A 348 5.88 -20.93 19.03
C ARG A 348 4.94 -22.08 18.70
N ALA A 349 4.00 -21.89 17.77
CA ALA A 349 3.04 -22.93 17.39
C ALA A 349 3.72 -24.19 16.86
N ARG A 350 4.83 -24.03 16.15
CA ARG A 350 5.66 -25.12 15.63
C ARG A 350 6.66 -25.70 16.64
N ARG A 351 6.76 -25.11 17.82
CA ARG A 351 7.74 -25.49 18.87
C ARG A 351 9.20 -25.27 18.42
N GLU A 352 9.42 -24.35 17.50
CA GLU A 352 10.75 -23.91 17.05
C GLU A 352 11.32 -22.82 17.96
N LEU A 353 10.47 -22.15 18.74
CA LEU A 353 10.87 -21.17 19.75
C LEU A 353 10.53 -21.68 21.14
N SER A 354 11.51 -21.55 22.07
CA SER A 354 11.25 -21.71 23.48
C SER A 354 10.48 -20.50 24.04
N THR A 355 9.82 -20.64 25.20
CA THR A 355 9.20 -19.52 25.90
C THR A 355 10.19 -18.39 26.21
N LEU A 356 11.45 -18.75 26.52
CA LEU A 356 12.50 -17.76 26.78
C LEU A 356 12.85 -16.98 25.52
N ASP A 357 12.97 -17.64 24.35
CA ASP A 357 13.30 -16.97 23.09
C ASP A 357 12.12 -16.12 22.62
N GLU A 358 10.86 -16.59 22.74
CA GLU A 358 9.67 -15.79 22.50
C GLU A 358 9.67 -14.53 23.36
N GLY A 359 9.95 -14.66 24.66
CA GLY A 359 10.02 -13.52 25.58
C GLY A 359 11.05 -12.47 25.15
N LYS A 360 12.27 -12.88 24.77
CA LYS A 360 13.31 -11.97 24.28
C LYS A 360 12.91 -11.24 23.01
N LEU A 361 12.28 -11.94 22.06
CA LEU A 361 11.81 -11.33 20.82
C LEU A 361 10.66 -10.36 21.07
N THR A 362 9.73 -10.70 21.96
CA THR A 362 8.63 -9.84 22.37
C THR A 362 9.13 -8.58 23.08
N GLU A 363 10.08 -8.72 24.00
CA GLU A 363 10.71 -7.58 24.68
C GLU A 363 11.40 -6.63 23.66
N ALA A 364 12.13 -7.18 22.68
CA ALA A 364 12.74 -6.39 21.62
C ALA A 364 11.72 -5.63 20.74
N LEU A 365 10.53 -6.22 20.51
CA LEU A 365 9.45 -5.53 19.81
C LEU A 365 8.81 -4.43 20.67
N LEU A 366 8.59 -4.69 21.97
CA LEU A 366 8.02 -3.71 22.90
C LEU A 366 8.91 -2.48 23.11
N ALA A 367 10.21 -2.60 22.90
CA ALA A 367 11.16 -1.49 22.97
C ALA A 367 11.17 -0.60 21.69
N LEU A 368 10.61 -1.08 20.58
CA LEU A 368 10.65 -0.34 19.29
C LEU A 368 10.06 1.08 19.33
N PRO A 369 8.95 1.38 20.03
CA PRO A 369 8.44 2.73 20.10
C PRO A 369 9.45 3.74 20.66
N SER A 370 10.20 3.37 21.71
CA SER A 370 11.24 4.21 22.28
C SER A 370 12.40 4.42 21.29
N HIS A 371 12.90 3.35 20.70
CA HIS A 371 13.97 3.44 19.71
C HIS A 371 13.55 4.20 18.44
N ALA A 372 12.29 4.12 18.04
CA ALA A 372 11.78 4.93 16.93
C ALA A 372 11.80 6.43 17.27
N ALA A 373 11.47 6.80 18.51
CA ALA A 373 11.61 8.19 18.97
C ALA A 373 13.07 8.66 18.94
N GLU A 374 14.02 7.84 19.40
CA GLU A 374 15.45 8.13 19.33
C GLU A 374 15.95 8.30 17.88
N VAL A 375 15.42 7.53 16.92
CA VAL A 375 15.74 7.73 15.49
C VAL A 375 15.23 9.07 14.99
N LEU A 376 14.04 9.50 15.40
CA LEU A 376 13.48 10.81 15.02
C LEU A 376 14.32 11.98 15.57
N GLU A 377 15.03 11.81 16.68
CA GLU A 377 16.00 12.79 17.20
C GLU A 377 17.20 13.01 16.25
N GLN A 378 17.47 12.05 15.33
CA GLN A 378 18.50 12.18 14.31
C GLN A 378 18.05 12.97 13.07
N ASP A 379 16.83 13.51 13.06
CA ASP A 379 16.23 14.18 11.90
C ASP A 379 17.14 15.25 11.29
N ALA A 380 17.80 16.07 12.12
CA ALA A 380 18.72 17.11 11.66
C ALA A 380 19.93 16.53 10.90
N GLN A 381 20.53 15.42 11.39
CA GLN A 381 21.65 14.77 10.73
C GLN A 381 21.24 14.11 9.42
N ILE A 382 20.03 13.52 9.38
CA ILE A 382 19.46 12.90 8.18
C ILE A 382 19.15 13.98 7.13
N ARG A 383 18.66 15.15 7.54
CA ARG A 383 18.44 16.31 6.67
C ARG A 383 19.76 16.86 6.09
N ASP A 384 20.83 16.91 6.87
CA ASP A 384 22.15 17.30 6.37
C ASP A 384 22.67 16.28 5.35
N LEU A 385 22.41 14.99 5.57
CA LEU A 385 22.71 13.92 4.59
C LEU A 385 21.90 14.10 3.32
N ALA A 386 20.62 14.43 3.44
CA ALA A 386 19.71 14.65 2.32
C ALA A 386 20.18 15.78 1.40
N ALA A 387 20.85 16.80 1.93
CA ALA A 387 21.40 17.91 1.12
C ALA A 387 22.49 17.43 0.14
N GLU A 388 23.24 16.40 0.49
CA GLU A 388 24.22 15.78 -0.42
C GLU A 388 23.54 14.85 -1.43
N VAL A 389 22.57 14.06 -0.97
CA VAL A 389 21.82 13.12 -1.84
C VAL A 389 20.98 13.87 -2.88
N ALA A 390 20.40 15.02 -2.52
CA ALA A 390 19.57 15.82 -3.42
C ALA A 390 20.31 16.34 -4.67
N LYS A 391 21.64 16.39 -4.64
CA LYS A 391 22.49 16.80 -5.79
C LYS A 391 22.69 15.67 -6.80
N ALA A 392 22.46 14.42 -6.39
CA ALA A 392 22.72 13.25 -7.21
C ALA A 392 21.59 13.04 -8.25
N ARG A 393 21.96 12.43 -9.37
CA ARG A 393 21.02 11.94 -10.38
C ARG A 393 20.57 10.51 -10.08
N ASP A 394 21.50 9.68 -9.62
CA ASP A 394 21.33 8.27 -9.34
C ASP A 394 21.81 7.96 -7.93
N VAL A 395 21.14 7.06 -7.22
CA VAL A 395 21.48 6.66 -5.85
C VAL A 395 21.34 5.16 -5.68
N LEU A 396 22.33 4.51 -5.08
CA LEU A 396 22.25 3.09 -4.77
C LEU A 396 22.00 2.88 -3.27
N PHE A 397 21.10 1.94 -2.96
CA PHE A 397 20.84 1.50 -1.60
C PHE A 397 21.34 0.07 -1.41
N LEU A 398 22.13 -0.18 -0.35
CA LEU A 398 22.68 -1.49 -0.07
C LEU A 398 22.22 -2.01 1.29
N GLY A 399 21.73 -3.24 1.31
CA GLY A 399 21.37 -3.97 2.52
C GLY A 399 21.72 -5.45 2.39
N ARG A 400 21.70 -6.20 3.50
CA ARG A 400 21.94 -7.62 3.49
C ARG A 400 20.98 -8.39 4.39
N GLY A 401 20.60 -9.63 3.99
CA GLY A 401 19.57 -10.40 4.69
C GLY A 401 18.26 -9.66 4.74
N SER A 402 17.61 -9.57 5.90
CA SER A 402 16.34 -8.86 6.08
C SER A 402 16.43 -7.33 5.86
N LEU A 403 17.63 -6.75 5.76
CA LEU A 403 17.83 -5.35 5.40
C LEU A 403 17.90 -5.11 3.87
N PHE A 404 18.00 -6.16 3.06
CA PHE A 404 17.92 -5.98 1.61
C PHE A 404 16.54 -5.42 1.18
N PRO A 405 15.39 -5.97 1.61
CA PRO A 405 14.11 -5.35 1.32
C PRO A 405 13.96 -3.92 1.89
N ILE A 406 14.63 -3.58 2.99
CA ILE A 406 14.61 -2.20 3.53
C ILE A 406 15.45 -1.24 2.66
N ALA A 407 16.57 -1.71 2.10
CA ALA A 407 17.32 -0.95 1.10
C ALA A 407 16.47 -0.70 -0.17
N MET A 408 15.72 -1.70 -0.62
CA MET A 408 14.75 -1.54 -1.72
C MET A 408 13.65 -0.52 -1.38
N GLU A 409 13.14 -0.52 -0.14
CA GLU A 409 12.13 0.44 0.33
C GLU A 409 12.70 1.88 0.35
N GLY A 410 13.94 2.07 0.83
CA GLY A 410 14.59 3.37 0.79
C GLY A 410 14.74 3.90 -0.64
N ALA A 411 15.15 3.03 -1.57
CA ALA A 411 15.23 3.36 -2.99
C ALA A 411 13.84 3.66 -3.59
N LEU A 412 12.81 2.90 -3.23
CA LEU A 412 11.44 3.12 -3.67
C LEU A 412 10.92 4.48 -3.18
N LYS A 413 11.05 4.79 -1.89
CA LYS A 413 10.64 6.08 -1.32
C LYS A 413 11.36 7.25 -1.99
N LEU A 414 12.68 7.13 -2.19
CA LEU A 414 13.44 8.19 -2.83
C LEU A 414 12.95 8.48 -4.26
N LYS A 415 12.77 7.44 -5.09
CA LYS A 415 12.29 7.64 -6.47
C LYS A 415 10.85 8.15 -6.54
N GLU A 416 9.96 7.70 -5.66
CA GLU A 416 8.55 8.11 -5.67
C GLU A 416 8.36 9.61 -5.45
N ILE A 417 9.06 10.19 -4.47
CA ILE A 417 8.80 11.55 -4.03
C ILE A 417 9.83 12.58 -4.49
N SER A 418 11.06 12.16 -4.83
CA SER A 418 12.12 13.08 -5.28
C SER A 418 12.41 13.00 -6.79
N TYR A 419 11.94 11.94 -7.45
CA TYR A 419 12.19 11.61 -8.86
C TYR A 419 13.67 11.35 -9.19
N ILE A 420 14.51 11.13 -8.18
CA ILE A 420 15.87 10.63 -8.36
C ILE A 420 15.79 9.15 -8.70
N HIS A 421 16.52 8.70 -9.71
CA HIS A 421 16.66 7.28 -10.00
C HIS A 421 17.40 6.58 -8.85
N ALA A 422 16.75 5.65 -8.19
CA ALA A 422 17.32 4.95 -7.04
C ALA A 422 17.03 3.45 -7.12
N GLU A 423 18.02 2.63 -6.80
CA GLU A 423 17.91 1.17 -6.80
C GLU A 423 18.43 0.57 -5.50
N GLY A 424 17.74 -0.49 -5.02
CA GLY A 424 18.14 -1.25 -3.84
C GLY A 424 18.72 -2.61 -4.21
N TYR A 425 19.90 -2.93 -3.69
CA TYR A 425 20.57 -4.19 -3.96
C TYR A 425 20.94 -4.95 -2.69
N ALA A 426 20.94 -6.28 -2.78
CA ALA A 426 21.66 -7.08 -1.81
C ALA A 426 23.16 -6.75 -1.91
N ALA A 427 23.81 -6.36 -0.80
CA ALA A 427 25.17 -5.83 -0.85
C ALA A 427 26.18 -6.79 -1.53
N GLY A 428 25.95 -8.11 -1.43
CA GLY A 428 26.80 -9.10 -2.12
C GLY A 428 26.66 -9.11 -3.63
N GLU A 429 25.46 -8.72 -4.16
CA GLU A 429 25.17 -8.67 -5.59
C GLU A 429 25.83 -7.47 -6.28
N MET A 430 26.31 -6.49 -5.53
CA MET A 430 27.00 -5.34 -6.09
C MET A 430 28.12 -5.73 -7.05
N LYS A 431 28.85 -6.81 -6.75
CA LYS A 431 29.96 -7.34 -7.58
C LYS A 431 29.51 -7.92 -8.94
N HIS A 432 28.23 -8.24 -9.07
CA HIS A 432 27.67 -8.95 -10.22
C HIS A 432 26.97 -8.00 -11.21
N GLY A 433 27.44 -6.76 -11.29
CA GLY A 433 26.95 -5.74 -12.25
C GLY A 433 26.90 -4.33 -11.65
N PRO A 434 26.13 -4.09 -10.56
CA PRO A 434 25.92 -2.73 -10.05
C PRO A 434 27.19 -1.95 -9.70
N ILE A 435 28.30 -2.62 -9.39
CA ILE A 435 29.60 -2.00 -9.11
C ILE A 435 30.12 -1.16 -10.28
N ALA A 436 29.66 -1.44 -11.51
CA ALA A 436 29.99 -0.67 -12.69
C ALA A 436 29.39 0.75 -12.68
N LEU A 437 28.37 0.98 -11.83
CA LEU A 437 27.72 2.28 -11.66
C LEU A 437 28.41 3.17 -10.62
N ILE A 438 29.38 2.62 -9.89
CA ILE A 438 30.06 3.31 -8.78
C ILE A 438 31.08 4.29 -9.33
N ASP A 439 30.87 5.56 -9.01
CA ASP A 439 31.82 6.66 -9.23
C ASP A 439 31.65 7.72 -8.11
N GLU A 440 32.34 8.86 -8.26
CA GLU A 440 32.32 9.98 -7.30
C GLU A 440 30.99 10.76 -7.28
N GLN A 441 30.09 10.51 -8.22
CA GLN A 441 28.82 11.22 -8.36
C GLN A 441 27.65 10.40 -7.78
N VAL A 442 27.80 9.08 -7.63
CA VAL A 442 26.75 8.18 -7.16
C VAL A 442 26.86 7.92 -5.65
N PRO A 443 25.98 8.50 -4.82
CA PRO A 443 25.87 8.14 -3.41
C PRO A 443 25.45 6.69 -3.23
N VAL A 444 26.09 6.02 -2.28
CA VAL A 444 25.75 4.67 -1.85
C VAL A 444 25.23 4.73 -0.42
N ILE A 445 23.92 4.58 -0.25
CA ILE A 445 23.25 4.54 1.05
C ILE A 445 23.31 3.11 1.57
N ALA A 446 23.98 2.90 2.70
CA ALA A 446 24.22 1.57 3.24
C ALA A 446 23.50 1.34 4.57
N LEU A 447 22.80 0.21 4.70
CA LEU A 447 22.22 -0.27 5.94
C LEU A 447 23.13 -1.35 6.52
N CYS A 448 23.96 -0.98 7.48
CA CYS A 448 25.05 -1.82 7.96
C CYS A 448 25.16 -1.82 9.51
N PRO A 449 24.13 -2.33 10.23
CA PRO A 449 24.22 -2.49 11.69
C PRO A 449 25.27 -3.53 12.08
N SER A 450 25.74 -3.45 13.32
CA SER A 450 26.56 -4.51 13.93
C SER A 450 25.82 -5.86 13.93
N GLY A 451 26.58 -6.95 14.07
CA GLY A 451 26.01 -8.29 14.13
C GLY A 451 26.59 -9.24 13.06
N PRO A 452 25.93 -10.41 12.83
CA PRO A 452 26.53 -11.50 12.06
C PRO A 452 26.86 -11.18 10.59
N LEU A 453 26.19 -10.19 10.00
CA LEU A 453 26.38 -9.80 8.59
C LEU A 453 27.24 -8.53 8.43
N PHE A 454 27.66 -7.90 9.53
CA PHE A 454 28.39 -6.64 9.52
C PHE A 454 29.66 -6.69 8.67
N GLU A 455 30.58 -7.61 9.01
CA GLU A 455 31.86 -7.74 8.32
C GLU A 455 31.73 -7.96 6.81
N LYS A 456 30.72 -8.76 6.41
CA LYS A 456 30.45 -9.03 5.00
C LYS A 456 29.90 -7.79 4.27
N THR A 457 29.03 -7.04 4.94
CA THR A 457 28.47 -5.79 4.39
C THR A 457 29.56 -4.72 4.32
N ALA A 458 30.33 -4.51 5.41
CA ALA A 458 31.41 -3.54 5.45
C ALA A 458 32.47 -3.80 4.38
N SER A 459 32.84 -5.08 4.14
CA SER A 459 33.74 -5.45 3.05
C SER A 459 33.23 -5.03 1.68
N ASN A 460 31.93 -5.23 1.39
CA ASN A 460 31.33 -4.77 0.13
C ASN A 460 31.34 -3.25 0.01
N LEU A 461 31.12 -2.52 1.11
CA LEU A 461 31.19 -1.06 1.13
C LEU A 461 32.60 -0.54 0.88
N GLN A 462 33.63 -1.22 1.45
CA GLN A 462 35.03 -0.89 1.16
C GLN A 462 35.39 -1.08 -0.31
N GLU A 463 34.85 -2.10 -0.96
CA GLU A 463 35.03 -2.32 -2.40
C GLU A 463 34.41 -1.20 -3.24
N ALA A 464 33.24 -0.68 -2.83
CA ALA A 464 32.61 0.47 -3.47
C ALA A 464 33.44 1.76 -3.22
N ALA A 465 33.88 1.99 -1.98
CA ALA A 465 34.70 3.13 -1.61
C ALA A 465 36.04 3.15 -2.38
N ALA A 466 36.67 1.99 -2.55
CA ALA A 466 37.90 1.87 -3.32
C ALA A 466 37.78 2.24 -4.81
N ARG A 467 36.55 2.37 -5.31
CA ARG A 467 36.23 2.80 -6.69
C ARG A 467 35.67 4.22 -6.77
N GLY A 468 35.86 4.99 -5.70
CA GLY A 468 35.38 6.38 -5.63
C GLY A 468 33.93 6.52 -5.15
N GLY A 469 33.26 5.43 -4.77
CA GLY A 469 31.87 5.48 -4.28
C GLY A 469 31.73 6.27 -2.98
N ARG A 470 30.76 7.17 -2.93
CA ARG A 470 30.44 8.03 -1.78
C ARG A 470 29.56 7.27 -0.79
N ILE A 471 30.17 6.62 0.18
CA ILE A 471 29.47 5.77 1.14
C ILE A 471 28.83 6.62 2.25
N MET A 472 27.50 6.48 2.41
CA MET A 472 26.69 7.11 3.45
C MET A 472 25.99 5.99 4.23
N ALA A 473 26.44 5.74 5.46
CA ALA A 473 26.04 4.55 6.21
C ALA A 473 25.11 4.87 7.37
N PHE A 474 24.03 4.09 7.49
CA PHE A 474 23.25 3.93 8.70
C PHE A 474 23.76 2.70 9.44
N THR A 475 24.19 2.87 10.69
CA THR A 475 24.75 1.83 11.54
C THR A 475 24.43 2.12 13.00
N ASP A 476 24.89 1.28 13.89
CA ASP A 476 24.83 1.50 15.34
C ASP A 476 26.18 1.92 15.94
N ALA A 477 26.20 2.12 17.25
CA ALA A 477 27.41 2.57 17.97
C ALA A 477 28.59 1.59 17.83
N GLU A 478 28.32 0.28 17.69
CA GLU A 478 29.35 -0.75 17.56
C GLU A 478 29.97 -0.78 16.16
N GLY A 479 29.12 -0.59 15.12
CA GLY A 479 29.57 -0.60 13.72
C GLY A 479 30.25 0.71 13.28
N ALA A 480 29.88 1.84 13.88
CA ALA A 480 30.34 3.17 13.46
C ALA A 480 31.86 3.35 13.39
N PRO A 481 32.68 2.88 14.35
CA PRO A 481 34.15 3.07 14.27
C PRO A 481 34.80 2.43 13.04
N ALA A 482 34.30 1.27 12.60
CA ALA A 482 34.83 0.60 11.42
C ALA A 482 34.42 1.32 10.12
N LEU A 483 33.16 1.77 10.01
CA LEU A 483 32.63 2.44 8.82
C LEU A 483 33.23 3.85 8.64
N ARG A 484 33.48 4.61 9.71
CA ARG A 484 34.10 5.94 9.67
C ARG A 484 35.50 5.98 9.03
N ARG A 485 36.14 4.83 8.84
CA ARG A 485 37.44 4.74 8.18
C ARG A 485 37.40 5.00 6.67
N PHE A 486 36.22 4.79 6.04
CA PHE A 486 36.08 4.88 4.60
C PHE A 486 34.75 5.48 4.14
N ALA A 487 33.74 5.56 5.01
CA ALA A 487 32.48 6.18 4.69
C ALA A 487 32.56 7.71 4.81
N GLU A 488 31.97 8.42 3.88
CA GLU A 488 31.87 9.88 3.86
C GLU A 488 30.99 10.40 5.00
N LYS A 489 29.87 9.72 5.25
CA LYS A 489 28.94 10.03 6.34
C LYS A 489 28.51 8.76 7.07
N VAL A 490 28.36 8.87 8.39
CA VAL A 490 27.88 7.77 9.24
C VAL A 490 26.84 8.32 10.20
N ILE A 491 25.60 7.86 10.06
CA ILE A 491 24.51 8.14 10.99
C ILE A 491 24.42 6.97 11.97
N VAL A 492 24.49 7.29 13.26
CA VAL A 492 24.48 6.29 14.33
C VAL A 492 23.05 6.16 14.89
N LEU A 493 22.47 5.00 14.74
CA LEU A 493 21.15 4.63 15.21
C LEU A 493 21.24 3.83 16.52
N PRO A 494 20.13 3.68 17.27
CA PRO A 494 20.10 2.81 18.45
C PRO A 494 20.56 1.39 18.13
N THR A 495 21.37 0.81 19.03
CA THR A 495 21.80 -0.59 18.94
C THR A 495 20.67 -1.51 19.36
N ILE A 496 20.15 -2.31 18.45
CA ILE A 496 19.07 -3.26 18.68
C ILE A 496 19.37 -4.62 18.06
N GLY A 497 18.63 -5.65 18.49
CA GLY A 497 18.80 -7.00 17.96
C GLY A 497 18.45 -7.11 16.48
N ALA A 498 19.13 -8.00 15.75
CA ALA A 498 18.95 -8.20 14.31
C ALA A 498 17.50 -8.53 13.88
N PHE A 499 16.66 -9.02 14.80
CA PHE A 499 15.26 -9.31 14.54
C PHE A 499 14.43 -8.04 14.34
N SER A 500 14.58 -7.05 15.20
CA SER A 500 13.83 -5.78 15.17
C SER A 500 14.45 -4.71 14.26
N THR A 501 15.73 -4.89 13.86
CA THR A 501 16.48 -3.96 13.02
C THR A 501 15.74 -3.54 11.73
N PRO A 502 15.08 -4.44 10.95
CA PRO A 502 14.38 -4.01 9.74
C PRO A 502 13.27 -2.97 9.99
N ILE A 503 12.57 -3.08 11.12
CA ILE A 503 11.50 -2.13 11.49
C ILE A 503 12.10 -0.76 11.80
N LEU A 504 13.19 -0.73 12.58
CA LEU A 504 13.82 0.52 12.98
C LEU A 504 14.52 1.22 11.81
N TYR A 505 15.24 0.47 10.97
CA TYR A 505 16.02 1.02 9.85
C TYR A 505 15.15 1.48 8.67
N ALA A 506 13.87 1.14 8.64
CA ALA A 506 12.91 1.69 7.70
C ALA A 506 12.67 3.20 7.92
N ILE A 507 12.71 3.67 9.17
CA ILE A 507 12.40 5.05 9.52
C ILE A 507 13.43 6.04 8.94
N PRO A 508 14.75 5.89 9.13
CA PRO A 508 15.72 6.84 8.64
C PRO A 508 15.82 6.89 7.10
N VAL A 509 15.56 5.80 6.38
CA VAL A 509 15.54 5.84 4.91
C VAL A 509 14.31 6.57 4.38
N GLN A 510 13.17 6.51 5.08
CA GLN A 510 11.98 7.27 4.75
C GLN A 510 12.18 8.77 5.06
N LEU A 511 12.79 9.13 6.21
CA LEU A 511 13.17 10.50 6.54
C LEU A 511 14.14 11.09 5.50
N LEU A 512 15.14 10.32 5.08
CA LEU A 512 16.08 10.72 4.04
C LEU A 512 15.34 11.07 2.75
N ALA A 513 14.46 10.19 2.28
CA ALA A 513 13.67 10.42 1.08
C ALA A 513 12.78 11.67 1.19
N TYR A 514 12.13 11.86 2.35
CA TYR A 514 11.31 13.04 2.65
C TYR A 514 12.12 14.34 2.53
N HIS A 515 13.26 14.42 3.22
CA HIS A 515 14.09 15.64 3.18
C HIS A 515 14.66 15.93 1.79
N VAL A 516 15.07 14.88 1.04
CA VAL A 516 15.51 15.06 -0.35
C VAL A 516 14.39 15.65 -1.21
N ALA A 517 13.17 15.14 -1.08
CA ALA A 517 12.01 15.63 -1.82
C ALA A 517 11.69 17.11 -1.49
N VAL A 518 11.73 17.45 -0.21
CA VAL A 518 11.54 18.85 0.25
C VAL A 518 12.60 19.78 -0.33
N LEU A 519 13.87 19.38 -0.35
CA LEU A 519 14.97 20.15 -0.93
C LEU A 519 14.84 20.32 -2.44
N LYS A 520 14.29 19.33 -3.13
CA LYS A 520 14.01 19.39 -4.58
C LYS A 520 12.74 20.18 -4.91
N GLY A 521 11.93 20.54 -3.91
CA GLY A 521 10.69 21.28 -4.11
C GLY A 521 9.59 20.47 -4.79
N THR A 522 9.63 19.14 -4.71
CA THR A 522 8.59 18.26 -5.27
C THR A 522 7.39 18.18 -4.33
N ASP A 523 6.22 17.80 -4.85
CA ASP A 523 5.05 17.54 -4.01
C ASP A 523 5.25 16.21 -3.26
N VAL A 524 5.43 16.28 -1.96
CA VAL A 524 5.73 15.14 -1.10
C VAL A 524 4.48 14.30 -0.83
N ASP A 525 3.34 14.97 -0.63
CA ASP A 525 2.07 14.31 -0.29
C ASP A 525 1.38 13.70 -1.52
N GLN A 526 1.51 14.37 -2.68
CA GLN A 526 0.90 13.97 -3.94
C GLN A 526 1.92 14.01 -5.09
N PRO A 527 2.90 13.09 -5.09
CA PRO A 527 3.90 13.04 -6.15
C PRO A 527 3.25 12.73 -7.50
N ARG A 528 3.84 13.29 -8.57
CA ARG A 528 3.31 13.14 -9.92
C ARG A 528 3.17 11.67 -10.32
N ASN A 529 2.12 11.35 -11.07
CA ASN A 529 1.86 10.01 -11.63
C ASN A 529 1.63 8.90 -10.60
N LEU A 530 1.42 9.22 -9.33
CA LEU A 530 1.14 8.25 -8.28
C LEU A 530 -0.24 8.48 -7.67
N ALA A 531 -0.84 7.41 -7.14
CA ALA A 531 -2.06 7.45 -6.34
C ALA A 531 -1.85 6.65 -5.05
N LYS A 532 -2.60 7.00 -3.99
CA LYS A 532 -2.49 6.32 -2.69
C LYS A 532 -2.82 4.84 -2.76
N SER A 533 -3.79 4.46 -3.58
CA SER A 533 -4.18 3.07 -3.83
C SER A 533 -4.38 2.86 -5.32
N VAL A 534 -3.76 1.82 -5.87
CA VAL A 534 -3.95 1.41 -7.26
C VAL A 534 -5.11 0.43 -7.31
N THR A 535 -6.29 0.95 -7.64
CA THR A 535 -7.56 0.21 -7.68
C THR A 535 -7.96 -0.20 -9.08
N VAL A 536 -7.08 0.04 -10.03
CA VAL A 536 -7.23 -0.29 -11.46
C VAL A 536 -6.03 -1.10 -11.93
N GLU A 537 -6.23 -1.88 -12.97
CA GLU A 537 -5.20 -2.66 -13.63
C GLU A 537 -4.56 -1.90 -14.79
#